data_b6791403004b56dd26d4ea683135f495
#
_entry.id   b6791403004b56dd26d4ea683135f495
#
_cell.length_a   1.000
_cell.length_b   1.000
_cell.length_c   1.000
_cell.angle_alpha   90.00
_cell.angle_beta   90.00
_cell.angle_gamma   90.00
#
_symmetry.space_group_name_H-M   'P 1'
#
loop_
_entity.id
_entity.type
_entity.pdbx_description
1 polymer ?
#
loop_
_entity_poly.entity_id
_entity_poly.type
_entity_poly.pdbx_seq_one_letter_code
_entity_poly.pdbx_strand_id
1 'polypeptide(L)'
;KKGSPAAKERKIRAIVVYRLDRISRNISDFSSLIEELGRLGIDFVSIRESFDTSSPMGRAMMYIASVFSQLERETIAERIRDNMHELAKTGRWLGGTTPTGYASESVRSITVDGKTKKACKLKLLPDEAEIIYKIFDLYEQHDSLTMTETELLRQGVKTKTGRSFTRFSIKSILQNPVYL
;
A
#
# COMPACT_ATOMS: atom_id res chain seq x y z
N LYS A 1 0.18 -21.02 -9.00
CA LYS A 1 -0.71 -22.02 -8.38
C LYS A 1 -0.27 -22.18 -6.94
N LYS A 2 -1.17 -21.94 -5.96
CA LYS A 2 -0.92 -22.16 -4.52
C LYS A 2 -0.42 -23.59 -4.31
N GLY A 3 0.62 -23.77 -3.49
CA GLY A 3 1.27 -25.06 -3.25
C GLY A 3 0.26 -26.19 -3.07
N SER A 4 0.60 -27.36 -3.60
CA SER A 4 -0.27 -28.55 -3.53
C SER A 4 -0.65 -28.86 -2.08
N PRO A 5 -1.92 -29.22 -1.78
CA PRO A 5 -2.34 -29.58 -0.43
C PRO A 5 -1.44 -30.65 0.24
N ALA A 6 -0.94 -31.59 -0.54
CA ALA A 6 -0.04 -32.65 -0.08
C ALA A 6 1.32 -32.11 0.44
N ALA A 7 1.82 -30.98 -0.08
CA ALA A 7 3.04 -30.36 0.41
C ALA A 7 2.86 -29.80 1.84
N LYS A 8 1.67 -29.27 2.15
CA LYS A 8 1.35 -28.75 3.50
C LYS A 8 1.24 -29.85 4.56
N GLU A 9 0.90 -31.04 4.16
CA GLU A 9 0.79 -32.20 5.07
C GLU A 9 2.13 -32.94 5.30
N ARG A 10 3.28 -32.44 4.78
CA ARG A 10 4.61 -33.05 4.87
C ARG A 10 4.68 -34.49 4.35
N LYS A 11 3.81 -34.86 3.43
CA LYS A 11 3.80 -36.19 2.78
C LYS A 11 4.81 -36.30 1.64
N ILE A 12 5.41 -35.17 1.21
CA ILE A 12 6.33 -35.06 0.10
C ILE A 12 7.67 -34.57 0.62
N ARG A 13 8.77 -35.27 0.29
CA ARG A 13 10.14 -34.88 0.66
C ARG A 13 10.83 -34.02 -0.39
N ALA A 14 10.54 -34.29 -1.64
CA ALA A 14 11.13 -33.53 -2.74
C ALA A 14 10.14 -33.41 -3.91
N ILE A 15 10.27 -32.34 -4.66
CA ILE A 15 9.60 -32.11 -5.94
C ILE A 15 10.66 -32.19 -7.02
N VAL A 16 10.49 -33.12 -7.95
CA VAL A 16 11.40 -33.31 -9.09
C VAL A 16 10.69 -32.89 -10.37
N VAL A 17 11.34 -32.01 -11.13
CA VAL A 17 10.84 -31.56 -12.44
C VAL A 17 11.88 -31.77 -13.52
N TYR A 18 11.41 -31.93 -14.75
CA TYR A 18 12.33 -32.08 -15.86
C TYR A 18 12.96 -30.73 -16.26
N ARG A 19 12.16 -29.62 -16.24
CA ARG A 19 12.58 -28.29 -16.63
C ARG A 19 11.91 -27.23 -15.75
N LEU A 20 12.65 -26.17 -15.40
CA LEU A 20 12.16 -25.05 -14.60
C LEU A 20 11.01 -24.27 -15.27
N ASP A 21 11.08 -24.11 -16.61
CA ASP A 21 10.07 -23.36 -17.37
C ASP A 21 8.65 -23.97 -17.31
N ARG A 22 8.55 -25.24 -16.91
CA ARG A 22 7.26 -25.93 -16.69
C ARG A 22 6.54 -25.48 -15.43
N ILE A 23 7.27 -24.96 -14.46
CA ILE A 23 6.72 -24.55 -13.16
C ILE A 23 6.52 -23.05 -13.11
N SER A 24 7.49 -22.29 -13.57
CA SER A 24 7.43 -20.84 -13.57
C SER A 24 8.08 -20.24 -14.81
N ARG A 25 7.46 -19.21 -15.37
CA ARG A 25 8.02 -18.40 -16.47
C ARG A 25 8.73 -17.15 -15.99
N ASN A 26 8.66 -16.87 -14.68
CA ASN A 26 9.17 -15.66 -14.05
C ASN A 26 10.06 -16.07 -12.87
N ILE A 27 11.22 -15.44 -12.76
CA ILE A 27 12.20 -15.67 -11.68
C ILE A 27 11.57 -15.37 -10.31
N SER A 28 10.74 -14.33 -10.20
CA SER A 28 10.08 -13.96 -8.96
C SER A 28 9.11 -15.03 -8.45
N ASP A 29 8.28 -15.58 -9.34
CA ASP A 29 7.34 -16.67 -9.01
C ASP A 29 8.09 -17.95 -8.61
N PHE A 30 9.19 -18.23 -9.31
CA PHE A 30 10.07 -19.36 -8.99
C PHE A 30 10.71 -19.19 -7.61
N SER A 31 11.29 -18.03 -7.33
CA SER A 31 11.90 -17.72 -6.04
C SER A 31 10.90 -17.87 -4.89
N SER A 32 9.67 -17.34 -5.05
CA SER A 32 8.62 -17.46 -4.04
C SER A 32 8.21 -18.91 -3.79
N LEU A 33 8.14 -19.73 -4.85
CA LEU A 33 7.84 -21.15 -4.74
C LEU A 33 8.94 -21.89 -3.97
N ILE A 34 10.22 -21.66 -4.33
CA ILE A 34 11.36 -22.31 -3.67
C ILE A 34 11.44 -21.90 -2.19
N GLU A 35 11.16 -20.63 -1.87
CA GLU A 35 11.10 -20.17 -0.48
C GLU A 35 9.98 -20.87 0.31
N GLU A 36 8.79 -21.03 -0.29
CA GLU A 36 7.68 -21.78 0.34
C GLU A 36 8.05 -23.24 0.57
N LEU A 37 8.67 -23.89 -0.43
CA LEU A 37 9.13 -25.27 -0.31
C LEU A 37 10.20 -25.43 0.78
N GLY A 38 11.15 -24.50 0.85
CA GLY A 38 12.18 -24.47 1.88
C GLY A 38 11.60 -24.36 3.28
N ARG A 39 10.58 -23.49 3.49
CA ARG A 39 9.86 -23.39 4.78
C ARG A 39 9.12 -24.68 5.15
N LEU A 40 8.68 -25.43 4.17
CA LEU A 40 8.02 -26.72 4.35
C LEU A 40 9.01 -27.88 4.51
N GLY A 41 10.32 -27.66 4.36
CA GLY A 41 11.35 -28.69 4.40
C GLY A 41 11.26 -29.64 3.21
N ILE A 42 10.86 -29.14 2.03
CA ILE A 42 10.70 -29.92 0.80
C ILE A 42 11.80 -29.50 -0.17
N ASP A 43 12.62 -30.44 -0.61
CA ASP A 43 13.64 -30.20 -1.60
C ASP A 43 13.05 -30.02 -3.01
N PHE A 44 13.76 -29.27 -3.85
CA PHE A 44 13.38 -29.05 -5.24
C PHE A 44 14.54 -29.42 -6.17
N VAL A 45 14.26 -30.25 -7.15
CA VAL A 45 15.25 -30.76 -8.11
C VAL A 45 14.76 -30.53 -9.53
N SER A 46 15.58 -29.88 -10.37
CA SER A 46 15.37 -29.79 -11.81
C SER A 46 16.47 -30.58 -12.53
N ILE A 47 16.03 -31.56 -13.35
CA ILE A 47 16.94 -32.49 -14.00
C ILE A 47 17.77 -31.81 -15.09
N ARG A 48 17.12 -31.02 -15.96
CA ARG A 48 17.78 -30.44 -17.14
C ARG A 48 18.77 -29.34 -16.77
N GLU A 49 18.41 -28.48 -15.80
CA GLU A 49 19.23 -27.38 -15.36
C GLU A 49 20.23 -27.79 -14.26
N SER A 50 20.25 -29.07 -13.85
CA SER A 50 21.07 -29.62 -12.77
C SER A 50 20.95 -28.79 -11.47
N PHE A 51 19.74 -28.33 -11.19
CA PHE A 51 19.42 -27.49 -10.03
C PHE A 51 18.81 -28.36 -8.92
N ASP A 52 19.45 -28.38 -7.76
CA ASP A 52 19.05 -29.19 -6.61
C ASP A 52 19.22 -28.40 -5.32
N THR A 53 18.11 -28.09 -4.64
CA THR A 53 18.11 -27.31 -3.39
C THR A 53 18.64 -28.11 -2.19
N SER A 54 18.78 -29.43 -2.30
CA SER A 54 19.43 -30.24 -1.26
C SER A 54 20.94 -30.02 -1.23
N SER A 55 21.53 -29.61 -2.37
CA SER A 55 22.97 -29.33 -2.50
C SER A 55 23.34 -27.95 -1.98
N PRO A 56 24.57 -27.74 -1.46
CA PRO A 56 25.05 -26.42 -1.04
C PRO A 56 25.02 -25.38 -2.17
N MET A 57 25.36 -25.78 -3.40
CA MET A 57 25.33 -24.92 -4.58
C MET A 57 23.88 -24.51 -4.95
N GLY A 58 22.95 -25.46 -4.94
CA GLY A 58 21.55 -25.16 -5.22
C GLY A 58 20.94 -24.22 -4.18
N ARG A 59 21.26 -24.37 -2.90
CA ARG A 59 20.86 -23.42 -1.87
C ARG A 59 21.45 -22.01 -2.09
N ALA A 60 22.73 -21.92 -2.47
CA ALA A 60 23.36 -20.62 -2.78
C ALA A 60 22.65 -19.95 -3.97
N MET A 61 22.35 -20.68 -5.03
CA MET A 61 21.60 -20.15 -6.18
C MET A 61 20.18 -19.70 -5.79
N MET A 62 19.50 -20.41 -4.88
CA MET A 62 18.22 -20.00 -4.33
C MET A 62 18.30 -18.65 -3.60
N TYR A 63 19.32 -18.45 -2.76
CA TYR A 63 19.51 -17.17 -2.08
C TYR A 63 19.77 -16.03 -3.07
N ILE A 64 20.57 -16.26 -4.10
CA ILE A 64 20.82 -15.28 -5.16
C ILE A 64 19.51 -14.93 -5.88
N ALA A 65 18.70 -15.91 -6.27
CA ALA A 65 17.41 -15.67 -6.90
C ALA A 65 16.44 -14.89 -6.00
N SER A 66 16.44 -15.16 -4.69
CA SER A 66 15.64 -14.43 -3.71
C SER A 66 16.06 -12.96 -3.60
N VAL A 67 17.37 -12.69 -3.59
CA VAL A 67 17.92 -11.32 -3.58
C VAL A 67 17.51 -10.54 -4.83
N PHE A 68 17.61 -11.17 -6.02
CA PHE A 68 17.16 -10.53 -7.26
C PHE A 68 15.65 -10.22 -7.25
N SER A 69 14.83 -11.14 -6.75
CA SER A 69 13.38 -10.92 -6.65
C SER A 69 13.03 -9.79 -5.65
N GLN A 70 13.79 -9.65 -4.59
CA GLN A 70 13.63 -8.53 -3.66
C GLN A 70 14.04 -7.21 -4.30
N LEU A 71 15.18 -7.18 -4.98
CA LEU A 71 15.66 -5.99 -5.71
C LEU A 71 14.64 -5.51 -6.75
N GLU A 72 14.04 -6.44 -7.51
CA GLU A 72 12.98 -6.12 -8.47
C GLU A 72 11.77 -5.46 -7.79
N ARG A 73 11.29 -6.02 -6.66
CA ARG A 73 10.18 -5.44 -5.89
C ARG A 73 10.51 -4.04 -5.36
N GLU A 74 11.72 -3.85 -4.83
CA GLU A 74 12.16 -2.55 -4.32
C GLU A 74 12.26 -1.51 -5.44
N THR A 75 12.83 -1.88 -6.58
CA THR A 75 12.92 -1.01 -7.77
C THR A 75 11.54 -0.61 -8.29
N ILE A 76 10.58 -1.55 -8.33
CA ILE A 76 9.20 -1.24 -8.72
C ILE A 76 8.56 -0.29 -7.72
N ALA A 77 8.73 -0.53 -6.42
CA ALA A 77 8.19 0.33 -5.37
C ALA A 77 8.76 1.75 -5.43
N GLU A 78 10.06 1.89 -5.70
CA GLU A 78 10.73 3.17 -5.90
C GLU A 78 10.15 3.93 -7.11
N ARG A 79 10.06 3.28 -8.26
CA ARG A 79 9.44 3.87 -9.46
C ARG A 79 8.00 4.32 -9.23
N ILE A 80 7.21 3.52 -8.48
CA ILE A 80 5.84 3.91 -8.13
C ILE A 80 5.86 5.15 -7.24
N ARG A 81 6.73 5.21 -6.24
CA ARG A 81 6.87 6.36 -5.33
C ARG A 81 7.25 7.62 -6.10
N ASP A 82 8.25 7.54 -6.97
CA ASP A 82 8.70 8.67 -7.79
C ASP A 82 7.59 9.18 -8.70
N ASN A 83 6.87 8.27 -9.37
CA ASN A 83 5.73 8.64 -10.20
C ASN A 83 4.61 9.31 -9.37
N MET A 84 4.35 8.81 -8.16
CA MET A 84 3.37 9.43 -7.25
C MET A 84 3.81 10.83 -6.83
N HIS A 85 5.09 11.04 -6.54
CA HIS A 85 5.63 12.37 -6.24
C HIS A 85 5.49 13.33 -7.41
N GLU A 86 5.82 12.91 -8.61
CA GLU A 86 5.66 13.76 -9.81
C GLU A 86 4.18 14.10 -10.08
N LEU A 87 3.28 13.14 -9.90
CA LEU A 87 1.85 13.41 -10.03
C LEU A 87 1.34 14.37 -8.94
N ALA A 88 1.83 14.25 -7.72
CA ALA A 88 1.48 15.15 -6.62
C ALA A 88 1.90 16.60 -6.91
N LYS A 89 3.11 16.82 -7.48
CA LYS A 89 3.58 18.15 -7.90
C LYS A 89 2.65 18.82 -8.91
N THR A 90 1.87 18.06 -9.66
CA THR A 90 0.86 18.61 -10.60
C THR A 90 -0.46 19.01 -9.92
N GLY A 91 -0.53 18.98 -8.59
CA GLY A 91 -1.73 19.27 -7.80
C GLY A 91 -2.82 18.20 -7.90
N ARG A 92 -2.46 16.98 -8.29
CA ARG A 92 -3.42 15.86 -8.37
C ARG A 92 -3.66 15.25 -7.00
N TRP A 93 -4.93 14.96 -6.72
CA TRP A 93 -5.29 14.09 -5.61
C TRP A 93 -5.10 12.62 -6.04
N LEU A 94 -4.22 11.92 -5.33
CA LEU A 94 -3.78 10.57 -5.73
C LEU A 94 -4.62 9.46 -5.10
N GLY A 95 -5.66 9.81 -4.36
CA GLY A 95 -6.58 8.87 -3.73
C GLY A 95 -6.55 8.93 -2.20
N GLY A 96 -7.30 8.04 -1.57
CA GLY A 96 -7.52 8.04 -0.13
C GLY A 96 -8.71 8.89 0.31
N THR A 97 -8.90 9.01 1.62
CA THR A 97 -9.93 9.86 2.22
C THR A 97 -9.54 11.32 2.07
N THR A 98 -10.42 12.14 1.48
CA THR A 98 -10.17 13.57 1.36
C THR A 98 -10.16 14.26 2.73
N PRO A 99 -9.29 15.27 2.95
CA PRO A 99 -9.34 16.09 4.15
C PRO A 99 -10.73 16.71 4.36
N THR A 100 -11.11 16.99 5.59
CA THR A 100 -12.34 17.73 5.89
C THR A 100 -12.28 19.09 5.20
N GLY A 101 -13.37 19.59 4.66
CA GLY A 101 -13.38 20.80 3.86
C GLY A 101 -13.12 20.59 2.37
N TYR A 102 -12.77 19.36 1.96
CA TYR A 102 -12.47 19.07 0.57
C TYR A 102 -13.18 17.82 0.05
N ALA A 103 -13.55 17.86 -1.23
CA ALA A 103 -14.01 16.71 -2.01
C ALA A 103 -13.02 16.39 -3.13
N SER A 104 -13.05 15.15 -3.61
CA SER A 104 -12.32 14.74 -4.81
C SER A 104 -13.17 15.00 -6.03
N GLU A 105 -12.71 15.88 -6.93
CA GLU A 105 -13.36 16.17 -8.22
C GLU A 105 -12.56 15.59 -9.37
N SER A 106 -13.22 14.86 -10.27
CA SER A 106 -12.60 14.31 -11.48
C SER A 106 -12.39 15.42 -12.52
N VAL A 107 -11.15 15.75 -12.84
CA VAL A 107 -10.79 16.79 -13.82
C VAL A 107 -10.65 16.19 -15.21
N ARG A 108 -10.15 14.96 -15.31
CA ARG A 108 -9.90 14.28 -16.60
C ARG A 108 -10.00 12.77 -16.43
N SER A 109 -10.60 12.10 -17.40
CA SER A 109 -10.57 10.64 -17.52
C SER A 109 -9.63 10.24 -18.65
N ILE A 110 -8.73 9.31 -18.39
CA ILE A 110 -7.78 8.76 -19.35
C ILE A 110 -8.02 7.24 -19.39
N THR A 111 -8.30 6.71 -20.56
CA THR A 111 -8.41 5.25 -20.75
C THR A 111 -7.09 4.72 -21.27
N VAL A 112 -6.47 3.82 -20.49
CA VAL A 112 -5.22 3.11 -20.84
C VAL A 112 -5.49 1.62 -20.66
N ASP A 113 -5.21 0.83 -21.69
CA ASP A 113 -5.41 -0.63 -21.70
C ASP A 113 -6.83 -1.06 -21.26
N GLY A 114 -7.87 -0.35 -21.76
CA GLY A 114 -9.27 -0.62 -21.44
C GLY A 114 -9.69 -0.25 -20.01
N LYS A 115 -8.78 0.30 -19.19
CA LYS A 115 -9.08 0.78 -17.82
C LYS A 115 -9.14 2.29 -17.79
N THR A 116 -10.28 2.83 -17.38
CA THR A 116 -10.44 4.28 -17.20
C THR A 116 -9.85 4.71 -15.86
N LYS A 117 -8.79 5.51 -15.92
CA LYS A 117 -8.19 6.18 -14.76
C LYS A 117 -8.66 7.63 -14.71
N LYS A 118 -9.19 8.05 -13.57
CA LYS A 118 -9.61 9.42 -13.32
C LYS A 118 -8.46 10.22 -12.72
N ALA A 119 -8.16 11.37 -13.29
CA ALA A 119 -7.31 12.36 -12.66
C ALA A 119 -8.19 13.25 -11.80
N CYS A 120 -7.96 13.26 -10.49
CA CYS A 120 -8.75 14.02 -9.53
C CYS A 120 -7.95 15.18 -8.96
N LYS A 121 -8.63 16.24 -8.56
CA LYS A 121 -8.12 17.34 -7.73
C LYS A 121 -8.98 17.50 -6.49
N LEU A 122 -8.44 18.17 -5.47
CA LEU A 122 -9.24 18.59 -4.33
C LEU A 122 -10.06 19.81 -4.72
N LYS A 123 -11.34 19.79 -4.38
CA LYS A 123 -12.28 20.89 -4.50
C LYS A 123 -12.76 21.28 -3.11
N LEU A 124 -12.72 22.55 -2.81
CA LEU A 124 -13.21 23.11 -1.54
C LEU A 124 -14.73 22.87 -1.43
N LEU A 125 -15.17 22.45 -0.26
CA LEU A 125 -16.57 22.39 0.16
C LEU A 125 -16.83 23.50 1.19
N PRO A 126 -17.55 24.57 0.84
CA PRO A 126 -17.72 25.74 1.73
C PRO A 126 -18.27 25.37 3.11
N ASP A 127 -19.33 24.56 3.15
CA ASP A 127 -19.99 24.16 4.41
C ASP A 127 -19.05 23.39 5.36
N GLU A 128 -18.16 22.55 4.80
CA GLU A 128 -17.17 21.82 5.58
C GLU A 128 -15.94 22.68 5.92
N ALA A 129 -15.61 23.67 5.09
CA ALA A 129 -14.54 24.60 5.33
C ALA A 129 -14.84 25.48 6.56
N GLU A 130 -16.08 25.87 6.77
CA GLU A 130 -16.52 26.62 7.96
C GLU A 130 -16.22 25.84 9.26
N ILE A 131 -16.33 24.50 9.22
CA ILE A 131 -15.97 23.66 10.37
C ILE A 131 -14.47 23.78 10.67
N ILE A 132 -13.64 23.82 9.64
CA ILE A 132 -12.19 23.97 9.80
C ILE A 132 -11.84 25.33 10.38
N TYR A 133 -12.38 26.42 9.83
CA TYR A 133 -12.20 27.77 10.41
C TYR A 133 -12.61 27.80 11.88
N LYS A 134 -13.76 27.23 12.22
CA LYS A 134 -14.23 27.16 13.59
C LYS A 134 -13.27 26.40 14.52
N ILE A 135 -12.65 25.31 14.04
CA ILE A 135 -11.66 24.57 14.83
C ILE A 135 -10.43 25.43 15.11
N PHE A 136 -9.94 26.16 14.10
CA PHE A 136 -8.79 27.07 14.27
C PHE A 136 -9.12 28.21 15.21
N ASP A 137 -10.27 28.88 15.04
CA ASP A 137 -10.72 29.99 15.90
C ASP A 137 -10.88 29.57 17.36
N LEU A 138 -11.50 28.42 17.62
CA LEU A 138 -11.66 27.90 18.97
C LEU A 138 -10.33 27.51 19.59
N TYR A 139 -9.40 26.96 18.80
CA TYR A 139 -8.08 26.67 19.33
C TYR A 139 -7.27 27.92 19.63
N GLU A 140 -7.33 28.93 18.77
CA GLU A 140 -6.68 30.24 19.02
C GLU A 140 -7.22 30.91 20.27
N GLN A 141 -8.54 30.86 20.53
CA GLN A 141 -9.17 31.42 21.71
C GLN A 141 -8.79 30.72 23.02
N HIS A 142 -8.66 29.40 22.99
CA HIS A 142 -8.51 28.59 24.21
C HIS A 142 -7.10 28.04 24.44
N ASP A 143 -6.27 27.98 23.42
CA ASP A 143 -4.94 27.32 23.40
C ASP A 143 -4.98 25.91 24.05
N SER A 144 -6.10 25.21 23.87
CA SER A 144 -6.37 23.95 24.52
C SER A 144 -7.21 23.03 23.65
N LEU A 145 -6.63 21.87 23.29
CA LEU A 145 -7.34 20.82 22.53
C LEU A 145 -8.58 20.30 23.27
N THR A 146 -8.52 20.23 24.61
CA THR A 146 -9.64 19.75 25.44
C THR A 146 -10.79 20.74 25.44
N MET A 147 -10.50 22.04 25.56
CA MET A 147 -11.54 23.08 25.50
C MET A 147 -12.16 23.17 24.11
N THR A 148 -11.34 23.09 23.05
CA THR A 148 -11.81 23.05 21.67
C THR A 148 -12.74 21.84 21.43
N GLU A 149 -12.37 20.65 21.90
CA GLU A 149 -13.22 19.44 21.80
C GLU A 149 -14.56 19.64 22.52
N THR A 150 -14.54 20.17 23.75
CA THR A 150 -15.74 20.41 24.56
C THR A 150 -16.66 21.41 23.88
N GLU A 151 -16.11 22.49 23.34
CA GLU A 151 -16.89 23.52 22.68
C GLU A 151 -17.52 23.07 21.37
N LEU A 152 -16.76 22.31 20.54
CA LEU A 152 -17.30 21.68 19.32
C LEU A 152 -18.43 20.71 19.65
N LEU A 153 -18.27 19.93 20.73
CA LEU A 153 -19.31 18.99 21.19
C LEU A 153 -20.57 19.75 21.65
N ARG A 154 -20.41 20.83 22.42
CA ARG A 154 -21.49 21.69 22.90
C ARG A 154 -22.27 22.31 21.73
N GLN A 155 -21.56 22.71 20.67
CA GLN A 155 -22.15 23.28 19.47
C GLN A 155 -22.69 22.23 18.50
N GLY A 156 -22.61 20.93 18.81
CA GLY A 156 -23.12 19.85 17.99
C GLY A 156 -22.37 19.63 16.67
N VAL A 157 -21.14 20.17 16.54
CA VAL A 157 -20.36 20.05 15.30
C VAL A 157 -19.89 18.61 15.12
N LYS A 158 -20.09 18.05 13.92
CA LYS A 158 -19.80 16.65 13.60
C LYS A 158 -18.79 16.54 12.46
N THR A 159 -18.07 15.42 12.45
CA THR A 159 -17.21 15.02 11.32
C THR A 159 -18.04 14.61 10.11
N LYS A 160 -17.41 14.45 8.93
CA LYS A 160 -18.04 13.88 7.72
C LYS A 160 -18.79 12.57 7.97
N THR A 161 -18.37 11.78 8.94
CA THR A 161 -18.96 10.49 9.29
C THR A 161 -20.04 10.59 10.38
N GLY A 162 -20.43 11.81 10.77
CA GLY A 162 -21.43 12.06 11.82
C GLY A 162 -20.93 11.85 13.26
N ARG A 163 -19.64 11.61 13.45
CA ARG A 163 -19.02 11.45 14.78
C ARG A 163 -18.61 12.80 15.37
N SER A 164 -18.44 12.86 16.68
CA SER A 164 -17.85 14.03 17.34
C SER A 164 -16.36 14.13 17.06
N PHE A 165 -15.81 15.34 17.04
CA PHE A 165 -14.38 15.58 16.99
C PHE A 165 -13.73 15.15 18.29
N THR A 166 -12.59 14.48 18.20
CA THR A 166 -11.74 14.11 19.34
C THR A 166 -10.49 15.00 19.36
N ARG A 167 -9.83 15.11 20.50
CA ARG A 167 -8.52 15.83 20.63
C ARG A 167 -7.52 15.39 19.59
N PHE A 168 -7.48 14.08 19.28
CA PHE A 168 -6.59 13.54 18.25
C PHE A 168 -6.95 14.06 16.85
N SER A 169 -8.24 14.05 16.50
CA SER A 169 -8.69 14.56 15.19
C SER A 169 -8.48 16.07 15.06
N ILE A 170 -8.73 16.84 16.12
CA ILE A 170 -8.48 18.28 16.16
C ILE A 170 -6.98 18.56 15.97
N LYS A 171 -6.11 17.89 16.74
CA LYS A 171 -4.66 18.02 16.58
C LYS A 171 -4.20 17.69 15.15
N SER A 172 -4.74 16.60 14.58
CA SER A 172 -4.41 16.21 13.21
C SER A 172 -4.81 17.26 12.18
N ILE A 173 -5.94 17.95 12.37
CA ILE A 173 -6.38 19.06 11.51
C ILE A 173 -5.44 20.26 11.66
N LEU A 174 -5.16 20.69 12.88
CA LEU A 174 -4.30 21.85 13.16
C LEU A 174 -2.86 21.69 12.65
N GLN A 175 -2.37 20.45 12.56
CA GLN A 175 -1.02 20.14 12.07
C GLN A 175 -0.97 19.77 10.58
N ASN A 176 -2.09 19.74 9.89
CA ASN A 176 -2.13 19.30 8.51
C ASN A 176 -1.77 20.43 7.54
N PRO A 177 -0.67 20.31 6.76
CA PRO A 177 -0.23 21.35 5.82
C PRO A 177 -1.25 21.73 4.74
N VAL A 178 -2.30 20.92 4.53
CA VAL A 178 -3.36 21.20 3.55
C VAL A 178 -4.18 22.44 3.95
N TYR A 179 -4.18 22.82 5.22
CA TYR A 179 -4.94 23.97 5.75
C TYR A 179 -4.06 25.20 5.99
N LEU A 180 -2.75 25.08 5.78
CA LEU A 180 -1.76 26.16 5.89
C LEU A 180 -1.41 26.71 4.52
#